data_3578ff1e46bfb146fe19daf26218241b
#
_entry.id   3578ff1e46bfb146fe19daf26218241b
#
_cell.length_a   1.000
_cell.length_b   1.000
_cell.length_c   1.000
_cell.angle_alpha   90.00
_cell.angle_beta   90.00
_cell.angle_gamma   90.00
#
_symmetry.space_group_name_H-M   'P 1'
#
loop_
_entity.id
_entity.type
_entity.pdbx_description
1 polymer ?
#
loop_
_entity_poly.entity_id
_entity_poly.type
_entity_poly.pdbx_seq_one_letter_code
_entity_poly.pdbx_strand_id
1 'polypeptide(L)'
;MWLYNGAEFTEEQIQDNIGYVYLITNLTNNRKYVGKKFFTSAKTKQVKGKKKRYRVPSDWYTYFGSNTELQNDVIVLGQDKFKREILHLCKSKGTCSYLEAKEQFVRGVMESDEYYNSWIMVRVRKSHLKG
;
A
#
# COMPACT_ATOMS: atom_id res chain seq x y z
N MET A 1 8.08 -11.14 3.17
CA MET A 1 8.52 -10.51 1.92
C MET A 1 7.34 -9.98 1.11
N TRP A 2 7.57 -9.00 0.28
CA TRP A 2 6.63 -8.56 -0.72
C TRP A 2 6.92 -9.26 -2.04
N LEU A 3 5.88 -9.68 -2.75
CA LEU A 3 6.01 -10.29 -4.08
C LEU A 3 5.59 -9.27 -5.16
N TYR A 4 6.29 -9.31 -6.28
CA TYR A 4 5.93 -8.54 -7.47
C TYR A 4 6.08 -9.44 -8.68
N ASN A 5 4.99 -9.63 -9.43
CA ASN A 5 4.95 -10.57 -10.56
C ASN A 5 5.41 -11.99 -10.16
N GLY A 6 5.04 -12.41 -8.94
CA GLY A 6 5.33 -13.76 -8.45
C GLY A 6 6.73 -13.98 -7.88
N ALA A 7 7.59 -12.95 -7.86
CA ALA A 7 8.95 -13.04 -7.33
C ALA A 7 9.15 -12.04 -6.20
N GLU A 8 10.14 -12.29 -5.33
CA GLU A 8 10.46 -11.39 -4.24
C GLU A 8 10.83 -10.01 -4.77
N PHE A 9 10.19 -8.98 -4.20
CA PHE A 9 10.48 -7.58 -4.49
C PHE A 9 11.56 -7.09 -3.51
N THR A 10 12.64 -6.54 -4.05
CA THR A 10 13.79 -6.08 -3.27
C THR A 10 13.88 -4.55 -3.28
N GLU A 11 14.63 -4.01 -2.33
CA GLU A 11 14.84 -2.56 -2.22
C GLU A 11 15.43 -1.96 -3.50
N GLU A 12 16.32 -2.68 -4.18
CA GLU A 12 16.94 -2.21 -5.43
C GLU A 12 15.91 -2.00 -6.54
N GLN A 13 14.77 -2.67 -6.49
CA GLN A 13 13.73 -2.55 -7.50
C GLN A 13 12.82 -1.33 -7.29
N ILE A 14 12.97 -0.62 -6.17
CA ILE A 14 12.20 0.61 -5.92
C ILE A 14 12.50 1.66 -6.98
N GLN A 15 13.78 1.87 -7.30
CA GLN A 15 14.22 2.84 -8.30
C GLN A 15 13.59 4.22 -8.06
N ASP A 16 12.93 4.79 -9.08
CA ASP A 16 12.25 6.09 -8.99
C ASP A 16 10.77 5.98 -8.61
N ASN A 17 10.29 4.80 -8.23
CA ASN A 17 8.92 4.65 -7.77
C ASN A 17 8.77 5.23 -6.36
N ILE A 18 7.66 5.93 -6.12
CA ILE A 18 7.40 6.56 -4.82
C ILE A 18 6.52 5.70 -3.91
N GLY A 19 5.80 4.76 -4.49
CA GLY A 19 4.88 3.92 -3.75
C GLY A 19 4.36 2.76 -4.58
N TYR A 20 3.43 2.03 -3.99
CA TYR A 20 2.84 0.86 -4.63
C TYR A 20 1.40 0.64 -4.16
N VAL A 21 0.63 -0.01 -5.00
CA VAL A 21 -0.70 -0.55 -4.68
C VAL A 21 -0.53 -2.03 -4.43
N TYR A 22 -1.13 -2.55 -3.37
CA TYR A 22 -0.89 -3.92 -2.92
C TYR A 22 -2.16 -4.69 -2.65
N LEU A 23 -2.00 -6.01 -2.63
CA LEU A 23 -3.01 -6.97 -2.21
C LEU A 23 -2.42 -7.83 -1.10
N ILE A 24 -3.08 -7.86 0.06
CA ILE A 24 -2.72 -8.78 1.14
C ILE A 24 -3.81 -9.84 1.22
N THR A 25 -3.41 -11.10 1.21
CA THR A 25 -4.33 -12.24 1.28
C THR A 25 -4.09 -13.03 2.55
N ASN A 26 -5.14 -13.23 3.34
CA ASN A 26 -5.13 -14.17 4.45
C ASN A 26 -5.31 -15.57 3.88
N LEU A 27 -4.25 -16.38 3.96
CA LEU A 27 -4.23 -17.72 3.35
C LEU A 27 -5.12 -18.73 4.10
N THR A 28 -5.57 -18.41 5.31
CA THR A 28 -6.42 -19.32 6.09
C THR A 28 -7.88 -19.27 5.65
N ASN A 29 -8.36 -18.12 5.15
CA ASN A 29 -9.77 -17.93 4.78
C ASN A 29 -9.96 -17.22 3.44
N ASN A 30 -8.87 -16.89 2.76
CA ASN A 30 -8.84 -16.20 1.47
C ASN A 30 -9.43 -14.78 1.51
N ARG A 31 -9.53 -14.15 2.68
CA ARG A 31 -9.91 -12.74 2.79
C ARG A 31 -8.74 -11.85 2.36
N LYS A 32 -9.07 -10.73 1.74
CA LYS A 32 -8.09 -9.86 1.09
C LYS A 32 -8.25 -8.41 1.50
N TYR A 33 -7.18 -7.64 1.33
CA TYR A 33 -7.19 -6.20 1.53
C TYR A 33 -6.39 -5.52 0.43
N VAL A 34 -6.98 -4.51 -0.20
CA VAL A 34 -6.31 -3.68 -1.21
C VAL A 34 -6.00 -2.33 -0.60
N GLY A 35 -4.75 -1.89 -0.71
CA GLY A 35 -4.32 -0.60 -0.19
C GLY A 35 -3.16 -0.05 -0.98
N LYS A 36 -2.61 1.07 -0.49
CA LYS A 36 -1.40 1.66 -1.04
C LYS A 36 -0.42 1.97 0.09
N LYS A 37 0.86 2.05 -0.26
CA LYS A 37 1.92 2.41 0.67
C LYS A 37 2.99 3.18 -0.09
N PHE A 38 3.58 4.17 0.57
CA PHE A 38 4.72 4.90 0.02
C PHE A 38 6.02 4.33 0.56
N PHE A 39 7.06 4.34 -0.27
CA PHE A 39 8.37 3.83 0.14
C PHE A 39 9.09 4.77 1.10
N THR A 40 8.72 6.06 1.07
CA THR A 40 9.27 7.05 2.01
C THR A 40 8.16 7.80 2.70
N SER A 41 8.48 8.35 3.87
CA SER A 41 7.58 9.23 4.61
C SER A 41 8.23 10.58 4.84
N ALA A 42 7.38 11.63 4.94
CA ALA A 42 7.86 12.98 5.20
C ALA A 42 8.16 13.17 6.69
N LYS A 43 9.29 13.79 6.98
CA LYS A 43 9.67 14.24 8.32
C LYS A 43 9.97 15.73 8.29
N THR A 44 9.87 16.39 9.44
CA THR A 44 10.17 17.80 9.59
C THR A 44 11.25 17.97 10.66
N LYS A 45 12.25 18.79 10.38
CA LYS A 45 13.24 19.18 11.36
C LYS A 45 13.41 20.68 11.38
N GLN A 46 13.84 21.22 12.52
CA GLN A 46 14.10 22.65 12.65
C GLN A 46 15.56 22.92 12.37
N VAL A 47 15.82 23.79 11.39
CA VAL A 47 17.17 24.22 11.02
C VAL A 47 17.20 25.74 11.03
N LYS A 48 18.05 26.33 11.88
CA LYS A 48 18.20 27.79 12.03
C LYS A 48 16.85 28.50 12.22
N GLY A 49 15.98 27.96 13.08
CA GLY A 49 14.68 28.53 13.37
C GLY A 49 13.60 28.32 12.31
N LYS A 50 13.91 27.61 11.21
CA LYS A 50 12.95 27.30 10.14
C LYS A 50 12.66 25.82 10.10
N LYS A 51 11.39 25.46 9.84
CA LYS A 51 10.99 24.06 9.63
C LYS A 51 11.41 23.63 8.23
N LYS A 52 12.14 22.53 8.13
CA LYS A 52 12.57 21.96 6.86
C LYS A 52 12.01 20.54 6.72
N ARG A 53 11.31 20.28 5.62
CA ARG A 53 10.78 18.93 5.32
C ARG A 53 11.85 18.12 4.61
N TYR A 54 11.91 16.83 4.95
CA TYR A 54 12.78 15.87 4.29
C TYR A 54 12.10 14.51 4.29
N ARG A 55 12.58 13.60 3.46
CA ARG A 55 11.98 12.26 3.36
C ARG A 55 12.93 11.21 3.92
N VAL A 56 12.34 10.21 4.56
CA VAL A 56 13.06 9.06 5.12
C VAL A 56 12.39 7.77 4.65
N PRO A 57 13.11 6.64 4.63
CA PRO A 57 12.49 5.36 4.34
C PRO A 57 11.32 5.10 5.27
N SER A 58 10.22 4.59 4.72
CA SER A 58 9.07 4.17 5.51
C SER A 58 9.25 2.73 6.01
N ASP A 59 8.28 2.25 6.77
CA ASP A 59 8.23 0.86 7.24
C ASP A 59 7.64 -0.11 6.19
N TRP A 60 7.74 0.23 4.90
CA TRP A 60 7.08 -0.51 3.81
C TRP A 60 7.40 -2.01 3.82
N TYR A 61 8.64 -2.37 4.16
CA TYR A 61 9.07 -3.78 4.08
C TYR A 61 8.33 -4.67 5.09
N THR A 62 8.06 -4.15 6.29
CA THR A 62 7.39 -4.89 7.37
C THR A 62 5.89 -4.61 7.44
N TYR A 63 5.36 -3.82 6.53
CA TYR A 63 3.99 -3.31 6.56
C TYR A 63 2.96 -4.38 6.20
N PHE A 64 1.88 -4.48 6.98
CA PHE A 64 0.77 -5.42 6.77
C PHE A 64 -0.57 -4.71 6.65
N GLY A 65 -0.59 -3.53 6.04
CA GLY A 65 -1.83 -2.79 5.80
C GLY A 65 -2.25 -1.88 6.95
N SER A 66 -3.28 -1.09 6.71
CA SER A 66 -3.78 -0.09 7.67
C SER A 66 -5.12 -0.49 8.30
N ASN A 67 -5.70 -1.61 7.91
CA ASN A 67 -7.00 -2.07 8.43
C ASN A 67 -6.80 -2.76 9.78
N THR A 68 -7.58 -2.35 10.78
CA THR A 68 -7.45 -2.87 12.15
C THR A 68 -7.78 -4.36 12.23
N GLU A 69 -8.83 -4.81 11.57
CA GLU A 69 -9.22 -6.22 11.58
C GLU A 69 -8.12 -7.09 10.94
N LEU A 70 -7.57 -6.65 9.81
CA LEU A 70 -6.46 -7.33 9.16
C LEU A 70 -5.24 -7.41 10.09
N GLN A 71 -4.87 -6.29 10.71
CA GLN A 71 -3.73 -6.24 11.63
C GLN A 71 -3.90 -7.19 12.80
N ASN A 72 -5.10 -7.27 13.39
CA ASN A 72 -5.41 -8.21 14.46
C ASN A 72 -5.27 -9.66 13.99
N ASP A 73 -5.75 -9.98 12.80
CA ASP A 73 -5.62 -11.32 12.23
C ASP A 73 -4.14 -11.69 12.01
N VAL A 74 -3.31 -10.75 11.58
CA VAL A 74 -1.87 -10.96 11.41
C VAL A 74 -1.21 -11.30 12.76
N ILE A 75 -1.59 -10.60 13.82
CA ILE A 75 -1.07 -10.86 15.18
C ILE A 75 -1.50 -12.24 15.66
N VAL A 76 -2.77 -12.59 15.51
CA VAL A 76 -3.34 -13.85 16.01
C VAL A 76 -2.85 -15.06 15.23
N LEU A 77 -2.83 -14.97 13.89
CA LEU A 77 -2.54 -16.10 13.01
C LEU A 77 -1.06 -16.24 12.67
N GLY A 78 -0.30 -15.16 12.74
CA GLY A 78 1.10 -15.10 12.37
C GLY A 78 1.30 -14.56 10.96
N GLN A 79 2.44 -13.89 10.74
CA GLN A 79 2.75 -13.22 9.48
C GLN A 79 2.88 -14.20 8.31
N ASP A 80 3.32 -15.41 8.57
CA ASP A 80 3.50 -16.45 7.55
C ASP A 80 2.20 -16.96 6.94
N LYS A 81 1.05 -16.62 7.54
CA LYS A 81 -0.28 -16.97 7.01
C LYS A 81 -0.82 -15.92 6.04
N PHE A 82 -0.03 -14.89 5.72
CA PHE A 82 -0.46 -13.79 4.86
C PHE A 82 0.49 -13.64 3.68
N LYS A 83 -0.10 -13.48 2.48
CA LYS A 83 0.63 -13.24 1.25
C LYS A 83 0.51 -11.77 0.91
N ARG A 84 1.64 -11.10 0.67
CA ARG A 84 1.68 -9.68 0.33
C ARG A 84 2.19 -9.53 -1.09
N GLU A 85 1.35 -8.95 -1.96
CA GLU A 85 1.66 -8.80 -3.39
C GLU A 85 1.57 -7.34 -3.79
N ILE A 86 2.54 -6.87 -4.56
CA ILE A 86 2.50 -5.57 -5.20
C ILE A 86 1.76 -5.73 -6.52
N LEU A 87 0.67 -4.96 -6.68
CA LEU A 87 -0.12 -4.95 -7.91
C LEU A 87 0.41 -3.92 -8.91
N HIS A 88 0.81 -2.74 -8.40
CA HIS A 88 1.30 -1.63 -9.21
C HIS A 88 2.40 -0.89 -8.48
N LEU A 89 3.48 -0.57 -9.20
CA LEU A 89 4.48 0.40 -8.75
C LEU A 89 4.09 1.78 -9.31
N CYS A 90 4.21 2.81 -8.49
CA CYS A 90 3.69 4.15 -8.80
C CYS A 90 4.80 5.19 -8.72
N LYS A 91 4.86 6.08 -9.72
CA LYS A 91 5.85 7.15 -9.77
C LYS A 91 5.34 8.48 -9.20
N SER A 92 4.05 8.59 -8.92
CA SER A 92 3.45 9.76 -8.29
C SER A 92 2.39 9.36 -7.28
N LYS A 93 2.13 10.24 -6.30
CA LYS A 93 1.08 10.02 -5.30
C LYS A 93 -0.30 9.96 -5.96
N GLY A 94 -0.55 10.80 -6.95
CA GLY A 94 -1.82 10.82 -7.67
C GLY A 94 -2.09 9.52 -8.41
N THR A 95 -1.09 9.01 -9.12
CA THR A 95 -1.20 7.72 -9.81
C THR A 95 -1.44 6.59 -8.82
N CYS A 96 -0.75 6.60 -7.68
CA CYS A 96 -0.94 5.59 -6.64
C CYS A 96 -2.38 5.59 -6.10
N SER A 97 -2.92 6.77 -5.82
CA SER A 97 -4.29 6.92 -5.34
C SER A 97 -5.32 6.48 -6.37
N TYR A 98 -5.09 6.82 -7.64
CA TYR A 98 -5.97 6.40 -8.74
C TYR A 98 -5.99 4.87 -8.89
N LEU A 99 -4.81 4.26 -8.94
CA LEU A 99 -4.71 2.81 -9.13
C LEU A 99 -5.25 2.03 -7.94
N GLU A 100 -5.06 2.54 -6.72
CA GLU A 100 -5.66 1.94 -5.52
C GLU A 100 -7.19 1.94 -5.63
N ALA A 101 -7.79 3.09 -5.93
CA ALA A 101 -9.24 3.20 -6.06
C ALA A 101 -9.76 2.32 -7.19
N LYS A 102 -9.07 2.30 -8.33
CA LYS A 102 -9.44 1.48 -9.49
C LYS A 102 -9.47 -0.01 -9.12
N GLU A 103 -8.42 -0.51 -8.46
CA GLU A 103 -8.37 -1.90 -8.01
C GLU A 103 -9.50 -2.21 -7.04
N GLN A 104 -9.79 -1.32 -6.11
CA GLN A 104 -10.85 -1.51 -5.13
C GLN A 104 -12.23 -1.57 -5.80
N PHE A 105 -12.51 -0.70 -6.76
CA PHE A 105 -13.78 -0.71 -7.49
C PHE A 105 -13.92 -1.92 -8.41
N VAL A 106 -12.89 -2.24 -9.17
CA VAL A 106 -12.90 -3.38 -10.10
C VAL A 106 -13.09 -4.70 -9.36
N ARG A 107 -12.51 -4.84 -8.18
CA ARG A 107 -12.63 -6.04 -7.34
C ARG A 107 -13.92 -6.08 -6.52
N GLY A 108 -14.69 -5.00 -6.49
CA GLY A 108 -15.92 -4.93 -5.74
C GLY A 108 -15.72 -5.10 -4.23
N VAL A 109 -14.68 -4.47 -3.66
CA VAL A 109 -14.32 -4.68 -2.27
C VAL A 109 -15.41 -4.27 -1.29
N MET A 110 -16.26 -3.30 -1.67
CA MET A 110 -17.36 -2.81 -0.82
C MET A 110 -18.57 -3.73 -0.83
N GLU A 111 -18.71 -4.56 -1.86
CA GLU A 111 -19.85 -5.46 -2.03
C GLU A 111 -19.54 -6.90 -1.65
N SER A 112 -18.34 -7.16 -1.10
CA SER A 112 -17.88 -8.53 -0.82
C SER A 112 -17.35 -8.67 0.58
N ASP A 113 -17.80 -9.71 1.29
CA ASP A 113 -17.28 -10.09 2.60
C ASP A 113 -15.88 -10.74 2.51
N GLU A 114 -15.41 -11.02 1.29
CA GLU A 114 -14.07 -11.57 1.06
C GLU A 114 -12.96 -10.52 1.24
N TYR A 115 -13.33 -9.24 1.41
CA TYR A 115 -12.37 -8.15 1.58
C TYR A 115 -12.49 -7.52 2.96
N TYR A 116 -11.36 -7.20 3.57
CA TYR A 116 -11.31 -6.42 4.81
C TYR A 116 -11.68 -4.95 4.58
N ASN A 117 -11.60 -4.48 3.34
CA ASN A 117 -11.89 -3.09 2.99
C ASN A 117 -13.32 -2.71 3.39
N SER A 118 -13.47 -1.58 4.09
CA SER A 118 -14.77 -1.07 4.55
C SER A 118 -15.12 0.31 3.99
N TRP A 119 -14.20 0.95 3.26
CA TRP A 119 -14.43 2.24 2.63
C TRP A 119 -13.43 2.45 1.49
N ILE A 120 -13.80 3.33 0.55
CA ILE A 120 -12.93 3.74 -0.55
C ILE A 120 -12.86 5.26 -0.54
N MET A 121 -11.64 5.81 -0.51
CA MET A 121 -11.42 7.24 -0.68
C MET A 121 -10.99 7.52 -2.10
N VAL A 122 -11.77 8.37 -2.81
CA VAL A 122 -11.45 8.74 -4.19
C VAL A 122 -11.34 10.25 -4.29
N ARG A 123 -10.16 10.72 -4.70
CA ARG A 123 -9.92 12.12 -5.02
C ARG A 123 -8.90 12.16 -6.14
N VAL A 124 -9.39 12.06 -7.38
CA VAL A 124 -8.56 11.93 -8.57
C VAL A 124 -8.81 13.09 -9.53
N ARG A 125 -7.74 13.69 -10.03
CA ARG A 125 -7.77 14.72 -11.07
C ARG A 125 -7.18 14.16 -12.37
N LYS A 126 -7.54 14.75 -13.52
CA LYS A 126 -6.96 14.35 -14.80
C LYS A 126 -5.43 14.38 -14.80
N SER A 127 -4.83 15.37 -14.13
CA SER A 127 -3.37 15.51 -14.03
C SER A 127 -2.71 14.31 -13.32
N HIS A 128 -3.43 13.61 -12.43
CA HIS A 128 -2.92 12.43 -11.75
C HIS A 128 -2.66 11.27 -12.72
N LEU A 129 -3.36 11.25 -13.86
CA LEU A 129 -3.27 10.15 -14.82
C LEU A 129 -2.08 10.29 -15.77
N LYS A 130 -1.32 11.37 -15.68
CA LYS A 130 -0.16 11.63 -16.54
C LYS A 130 1.15 11.12 -15.95
N GLY A 131 1.12 10.59 -14.76
CA GLY A 131 2.29 10.08 -14.09
C GLY A 131 2.14 8.66 -13.66
#